data_0b833656ab85708cfefdc86990b3add8
#
_entry.id   0b833656ab85708cfefdc86990b3add8
#
_cell.length_a   1.000
_cell.length_b   1.000
_cell.length_c   1.000
_cell.angle_alpha   90.00
_cell.angle_beta   90.00
_cell.angle_gamma   90.00
#
_symmetry.space_group_name_H-M   'P 1'
#
loop_
_entity.id
_entity.type
_entity.pdbx_description
1 polymer ?
#
loop_
_entity_poly.entity_id
_entity_poly.type
_entity_poly.pdbx_seq_one_letter_code
_entity_poly.pdbx_strand_id
1 'polypeptide(L)'
;MFSTDIIYEVVIFSVGDTKAGTKMGKLQLKNPQDGSLLNCVLWEEALNRMDNKLFRCGNLLRIVSGSFNEKFNNCLVSALELVKEAKMGLNETERELYYKELTSYFDKIQNEKLRGFLKEYFEKYKDKIKTAPAAKLMHHNYIGGLLVHTTECLKFAEINMDAMDYKPNRDNIYAACALHDIGKIFEYTIDLETGLIDYDESFRHEWLTHSQYGFSICMTQGFKEVAKMIAAHHGRAEWGAIIDLNERDLEPELYLIHLIDNMSAKFGKINASMLEG
;
A
#
# COMPACT_ATOMS: atom_id res chain seq x y z
N MET A 1 20.58 -14.36 16.67
CA MET A 1 21.84 -13.71 17.10
C MET A 1 22.37 -12.92 15.92
N PHE A 2 22.84 -11.69 16.12
CA PHE A 2 23.43 -10.86 15.06
C PHE A 2 24.68 -11.52 14.47
N SER A 3 24.83 -11.52 13.12
CA SER A 3 26.04 -11.99 12.42
C SER A 3 26.33 -11.10 11.21
N THR A 4 27.62 -10.84 10.97
CA THR A 4 28.11 -10.11 9.80
C THR A 4 28.08 -10.96 8.51
N ASP A 5 27.90 -12.26 8.61
CA ASP A 5 27.85 -13.19 7.47
C ASP A 5 26.43 -13.32 6.89
N ILE A 6 25.41 -12.84 7.63
CA ILE A 6 24.03 -12.90 7.19
C ILE A 6 23.71 -11.69 6.32
N ILE A 7 23.04 -11.95 5.21
CA ILE A 7 22.41 -10.92 4.37
C ILE A 7 20.99 -10.74 4.88
N TYR A 8 20.64 -9.53 5.28
CA TYR A 8 19.35 -9.17 5.85
C TYR A 8 18.51 -8.36 4.86
N GLU A 9 17.19 -8.55 4.91
CA GLU A 9 16.23 -7.73 4.19
C GLU A 9 15.79 -6.53 5.05
N VAL A 10 15.76 -5.35 4.48
CA VAL A 10 15.19 -4.15 5.13
C VAL A 10 13.68 -4.25 5.20
N VAL A 11 13.11 -4.21 6.41
CA VAL A 11 11.65 -4.25 6.62
C VAL A 11 11.11 -2.86 6.89
N ILE A 12 11.73 -2.11 7.81
CA ILE A 12 11.29 -0.76 8.20
C ILE A 12 12.52 0.09 8.50
N PHE A 13 12.46 1.35 8.10
CA PHE A 13 13.40 2.38 8.55
C PHE A 13 12.67 3.66 8.93
N SER A 14 13.08 4.28 10.02
CA SER A 14 12.58 5.58 10.45
C SER A 14 13.67 6.36 11.17
N VAL A 15 13.62 7.69 11.05
CA VAL A 15 14.50 8.60 11.78
C VAL A 15 13.66 9.39 12.78
N GLY A 16 14.17 9.53 13.99
CA GLY A 16 13.54 10.33 15.05
C GLY A 16 14.57 11.07 15.89
N ASP A 17 14.08 11.99 16.71
CA ASP A 17 14.93 12.75 17.61
C ASP A 17 15.09 12.03 18.95
N THR A 18 16.29 12.05 19.51
CA THR A 18 16.56 11.60 20.86
C THR A 18 16.16 12.67 21.87
N LYS A 19 16.09 12.32 23.16
CA LYS A 19 15.87 13.30 24.24
C LYS A 19 16.97 14.38 24.30
N ALA A 20 18.13 14.13 23.74
CA ALA A 20 19.27 15.07 23.68
C ALA A 20 19.24 15.95 22.39
N GLY A 21 18.22 15.81 21.53
CA GLY A 21 18.08 16.59 20.29
C GLY A 21 18.94 16.09 19.12
N THR A 22 19.60 14.93 19.24
CA THR A 22 20.35 14.31 18.13
C THR A 22 19.46 13.38 17.33
N LYS A 23 19.78 13.10 16.08
CA LYS A 23 19.06 12.15 15.23
C LYS A 23 19.41 10.70 15.57
N MET A 24 18.43 9.83 15.45
CA MET A 24 18.58 8.38 15.62
C MET A 24 17.75 7.64 14.60
N GLY A 25 18.38 6.74 13.85
CA GLY A 25 17.70 5.81 12.95
C GLY A 25 17.28 4.54 13.68
N LYS A 26 16.05 4.10 13.42
CA LYS A 26 15.55 2.77 13.81
C LYS A 26 15.36 1.96 12.53
N LEU A 27 16.08 0.86 12.43
CA LEU A 27 16.08 -0.04 11.28
C LEU A 27 15.68 -1.43 11.76
N GLN A 28 14.68 -2.04 11.12
CA GLN A 28 14.34 -3.43 11.34
C GLN A 28 14.77 -4.25 10.13
N LEU A 29 15.56 -5.27 10.38
CA LEU A 29 16.09 -6.19 9.40
C LEU A 29 15.48 -7.57 9.62
N LYS A 30 15.17 -8.27 8.53
CA LYS A 30 14.67 -9.65 8.54
C LYS A 30 15.78 -10.58 8.02
N ASN A 31 16.02 -11.66 8.73
CA ASN A 31 16.83 -12.75 8.23
C ASN A 31 16.00 -13.59 7.25
N PRO A 32 16.34 -13.67 5.96
CA PRO A 32 15.54 -14.43 4.98
C PRO A 32 15.55 -15.95 5.25
N GLN A 33 16.56 -16.46 5.96
CA GLN A 33 16.73 -17.91 6.18
C GLN A 33 15.74 -18.47 7.21
N ASP A 34 15.45 -17.71 8.28
CA ASP A 34 14.61 -18.17 9.38
C ASP A 34 13.43 -17.22 9.69
N GLY A 35 13.34 -16.09 8.97
CA GLY A 35 12.30 -15.07 9.16
C GLY A 35 12.44 -14.23 10.43
N SER A 36 13.52 -14.41 11.21
CA SER A 36 13.73 -13.66 12.44
C SER A 36 13.97 -12.17 12.18
N LEU A 37 13.48 -11.32 13.10
CA LEU A 37 13.62 -9.88 13.02
C LEU A 37 14.75 -9.39 13.94
N LEU A 38 15.62 -8.55 13.39
CA LEU A 38 16.69 -7.87 14.09
C LEU A 38 16.39 -6.38 14.17
N ASN A 39 16.20 -5.86 15.39
CA ASN A 39 16.06 -4.42 15.58
C ASN A 39 17.43 -3.78 15.64
N CYS A 40 17.64 -2.75 14.82
CA CYS A 40 18.90 -2.03 14.71
C CYS A 40 18.70 -0.56 15.08
N VAL A 41 19.74 0.03 15.64
CA VAL A 41 19.84 1.47 15.96
C VAL A 41 21.06 2.03 15.25
N LEU A 42 20.87 3.17 14.58
CA LEU A 42 21.93 3.94 13.97
C LEU A 42 21.96 5.33 14.64
N TRP A 43 23.09 5.65 15.25
CA TRP A 43 23.28 7.01 15.79
C TRP A 43 23.58 8.01 14.69
N GLU A 44 23.39 9.29 14.97
CA GLU A 44 23.49 10.39 14.03
C GLU A 44 24.79 10.35 13.20
N GLU A 45 25.91 10.02 13.79
CA GLU A 45 27.19 9.92 13.08
C GLU A 45 27.17 8.80 12.02
N ALA A 46 26.56 7.65 12.32
CA ALA A 46 26.42 6.55 11.39
C ALA A 46 25.41 6.90 10.28
N LEU A 47 24.30 7.56 10.64
CA LEU A 47 23.29 8.01 9.67
C LEU A 47 23.88 8.99 8.65
N ASN A 48 24.66 9.96 9.10
CA ASN A 48 25.25 11.00 8.24
C ASN A 48 26.31 10.46 7.28
N ARG A 49 26.85 9.28 7.55
CA ARG A 49 27.85 8.60 6.68
C ARG A 49 27.24 7.69 5.64
N MET A 50 25.96 7.33 5.80
CA MET A 50 25.30 6.36 4.95
C MET A 50 24.35 7.05 3.96
N ASP A 51 24.28 6.49 2.75
CA ASP A 51 23.28 6.92 1.77
C ASP A 51 21.89 6.43 2.22
N ASN A 52 20.90 7.32 2.21
CA ASN A 52 19.51 6.98 2.54
C ASN A 52 18.92 5.87 1.65
N LYS A 53 19.44 5.72 0.44
CA LYS A 53 19.06 4.62 -0.46
C LYS A 53 19.31 3.23 0.11
N LEU A 54 20.24 3.08 1.05
CA LEU A 54 20.47 1.81 1.74
C LEU A 54 19.21 1.33 2.50
N PHE A 55 18.45 2.26 3.05
CA PHE A 55 17.35 1.95 3.96
C PHE A 55 16.01 1.67 3.26
N ARG A 56 16.02 1.50 1.93
CA ARG A 56 14.80 1.10 1.18
C ARG A 56 14.29 -0.24 1.65
N CYS A 57 12.99 -0.33 1.85
CA CYS A 57 12.32 -1.58 2.17
C CYS A 57 12.57 -2.62 1.07
N GLY A 58 12.92 -3.85 1.45
CA GLY A 58 13.28 -4.93 0.53
C GLY A 58 14.74 -4.95 0.07
N ASN A 59 15.55 -3.90 0.34
CA ASN A 59 16.98 -3.98 0.08
C ASN A 59 17.60 -5.12 0.89
N LEU A 60 18.54 -5.84 0.26
CA LEU A 60 19.35 -6.82 0.95
C LEU A 60 20.68 -6.17 1.38
N LEU A 61 20.89 -6.14 2.69
CA LEU A 61 22.03 -5.50 3.32
C LEU A 61 22.88 -6.51 4.09
N ARG A 62 24.16 -6.23 4.16
CA ARG A 62 25.09 -6.87 5.10
C ARG A 62 25.49 -5.86 6.16
N ILE A 63 25.48 -6.28 7.43
CA ILE A 63 26.04 -5.46 8.51
C ILE A 63 27.56 -5.65 8.50
N VAL A 64 28.27 -4.59 8.11
CA VAL A 64 29.74 -4.60 8.04
C VAL A 64 30.35 -4.36 9.41
N SER A 65 29.73 -3.47 10.19
CA SER A 65 30.19 -3.12 11.53
C SER A 65 29.02 -2.78 12.45
N GLY A 66 29.03 -3.33 13.65
CA GLY A 66 28.03 -3.12 14.67
C GLY A 66 28.32 -3.93 15.94
N SER A 67 27.54 -3.68 16.97
CA SER A 67 27.60 -4.42 18.25
C SER A 67 26.21 -4.73 18.73
N PHE A 68 26.02 -5.91 19.32
CA PHE A 68 24.74 -6.27 19.91
C PHE A 68 24.65 -5.74 21.33
N ASN A 69 23.55 -5.08 21.63
CA ASN A 69 23.25 -4.53 22.96
C ASN A 69 22.20 -5.43 23.63
N GLU A 70 22.65 -6.30 24.55
CA GLU A 70 21.78 -7.25 25.25
C GLU A 70 20.71 -6.56 26.11
N LYS A 71 21.05 -5.42 26.73
CA LYS A 71 20.12 -4.68 27.59
C LYS A 71 18.88 -4.21 26.86
N PHE A 72 19.00 -3.82 25.61
CA PHE A 72 17.91 -3.29 24.77
C PHE A 72 17.48 -4.26 23.67
N ASN A 73 18.10 -5.43 23.61
CA ASN A 73 17.85 -6.45 22.59
C ASN A 73 17.86 -5.87 21.17
N ASN A 74 18.89 -5.09 20.85
CA ASN A 74 19.06 -4.46 19.55
C ASN A 74 20.52 -4.47 19.09
N CYS A 75 20.73 -4.25 17.80
CA CYS A 75 22.05 -4.11 17.20
C CYS A 75 22.37 -2.62 16.98
N LEU A 76 23.49 -2.14 17.53
CA LEU A 76 24.01 -0.82 17.21
C LEU A 76 24.83 -0.95 15.93
N VAL A 77 24.33 -0.36 14.83
CA VAL A 77 24.94 -0.48 13.50
C VAL A 77 25.73 0.77 13.20
N SER A 78 26.99 0.59 12.77
CA SER A 78 27.87 1.69 12.38
C SER A 78 28.26 1.66 10.89
N ALA A 79 28.10 0.50 10.20
CA ALA A 79 28.30 0.41 8.76
C ALA A 79 27.44 -0.71 8.15
N LEU A 80 26.87 -0.42 6.98
CA LEU A 80 26.08 -1.33 6.14
C LEU A 80 26.66 -1.39 4.74
N GLU A 81 26.51 -2.52 4.10
CA GLU A 81 26.82 -2.74 2.68
C GLU A 81 25.55 -3.14 1.95
N LEU A 82 25.28 -2.51 0.80
CA LEU A 82 24.20 -2.93 -0.09
C LEU A 82 24.65 -4.14 -0.89
N VAL A 83 23.97 -5.27 -0.69
CA VAL A 83 24.25 -6.52 -1.44
C VAL A 83 23.37 -6.61 -2.67
N LYS A 84 22.09 -6.25 -2.53
CA LYS A 84 21.12 -6.20 -3.65
C LYS A 84 20.12 -5.08 -3.42
N GLU A 85 19.88 -4.30 -4.44
CA GLU A 85 18.89 -3.24 -4.43
C GLU A 85 17.49 -3.82 -4.66
N ALA A 86 16.52 -3.41 -3.85
CA ALA A 86 15.11 -3.76 -4.05
C ALA A 86 14.56 -3.08 -5.30
N LYS A 87 13.63 -3.75 -5.97
CA LYS A 87 12.80 -3.09 -6.97
C LYS A 87 11.87 -2.11 -6.24
N MET A 88 12.00 -0.81 -6.52
CA MET A 88 11.19 0.23 -5.85
C MET A 88 9.71 0.22 -6.23
N GLY A 89 9.31 -0.62 -7.15
CA GLY A 89 7.98 -0.70 -7.71
C GLY A 89 7.98 -0.81 -9.23
N LEU A 90 6.87 -0.47 -9.83
CA LEU A 90 6.69 -0.51 -11.28
C LEU A 90 7.53 0.57 -11.98
N ASN A 91 8.19 0.20 -13.08
CA ASN A 91 8.76 1.19 -13.99
C ASN A 91 7.67 1.92 -14.79
N GLU A 92 8.03 2.96 -15.55
CA GLU A 92 7.05 3.77 -16.28
C GLU A 92 6.22 2.96 -17.30
N THR A 93 6.84 2.04 -18.00
CA THR A 93 6.14 1.18 -19.00
C THR A 93 5.15 0.25 -18.28
N GLU A 94 5.55 -0.35 -17.18
CA GLU A 94 4.66 -1.21 -16.37
C GLU A 94 3.47 -0.39 -15.83
N ARG A 95 3.72 0.82 -15.30
CA ARG A 95 2.65 1.71 -14.82
C ARG A 95 1.66 2.08 -15.92
N GLU A 96 2.15 2.37 -17.12
CA GLU A 96 1.26 2.68 -18.24
C GLU A 96 0.42 1.48 -18.67
N LEU A 97 0.98 0.27 -18.67
CA LEU A 97 0.25 -0.96 -18.99
C LEU A 97 -0.87 -1.22 -17.96
N TYR A 98 -0.55 -1.17 -16.66
CA TYR A 98 -1.55 -1.34 -15.61
C TYR A 98 -2.62 -0.24 -15.64
N TYR A 99 -2.24 1.01 -15.89
CA TYR A 99 -3.20 2.11 -15.99
C TYR A 99 -4.18 1.91 -17.16
N LYS A 100 -3.70 1.48 -18.32
CA LYS A 100 -4.55 1.14 -19.49
C LYS A 100 -5.47 -0.04 -19.17
N GLU A 101 -4.95 -1.08 -18.53
CA GLU A 101 -5.75 -2.22 -18.11
C GLU A 101 -6.86 -1.80 -17.15
N LEU A 102 -6.52 -1.06 -16.09
CA LEU A 102 -7.46 -0.53 -15.11
C LEU A 102 -8.57 0.28 -15.80
N THR A 103 -8.19 1.27 -16.61
CA THR A 103 -9.16 2.18 -17.23
C THR A 103 -10.02 1.50 -18.31
N SER A 104 -9.58 0.37 -18.88
CA SER A 104 -10.38 -0.43 -19.82
C SER A 104 -11.66 -0.99 -19.18
N TYR A 105 -11.67 -1.20 -17.85
CA TYR A 105 -12.87 -1.62 -17.14
C TYR A 105 -13.97 -0.55 -17.15
N PHE A 106 -13.62 0.73 -17.29
CA PHE A 106 -14.61 1.80 -17.38
C PHE A 106 -15.47 1.70 -18.64
N ASP A 107 -14.93 1.14 -19.72
CA ASP A 107 -15.69 0.91 -20.96
C ASP A 107 -16.77 -0.17 -20.79
N LYS A 108 -16.66 -1.02 -19.79
CA LYS A 108 -17.67 -2.05 -19.45
C LYS A 108 -18.86 -1.48 -18.66
N ILE A 109 -18.75 -0.26 -18.09
CA ILE A 109 -19.78 0.40 -17.31
C ILE A 109 -20.85 0.98 -18.25
N GLN A 110 -22.12 0.59 -18.07
CA GLN A 110 -23.23 1.01 -18.92
C GLN A 110 -23.76 2.40 -18.51
N ASN A 111 -23.73 2.72 -17.20
CA ASN A 111 -24.13 4.03 -16.71
C ASN A 111 -23.19 5.12 -17.20
N GLU A 112 -23.65 5.93 -18.15
CA GLU A 112 -22.84 6.96 -18.81
C GLU A 112 -22.31 8.02 -17.84
N LYS A 113 -23.12 8.43 -16.86
CA LYS A 113 -22.73 9.43 -15.86
C LYS A 113 -21.59 8.89 -14.98
N LEU A 114 -21.71 7.64 -14.52
CA LEU A 114 -20.70 6.98 -13.70
C LEU A 114 -19.41 6.74 -14.50
N ARG A 115 -19.53 6.22 -15.71
CA ARG A 115 -18.40 6.03 -16.63
C ARG A 115 -17.65 7.33 -16.92
N GLY A 116 -18.40 8.39 -17.26
CA GLY A 116 -17.83 9.72 -17.52
C GLY A 116 -17.07 10.27 -16.32
N PHE A 117 -17.67 10.20 -15.14
CA PHE A 117 -17.01 10.61 -13.89
C PHE A 117 -15.71 9.85 -13.65
N LEU A 118 -15.70 8.52 -13.78
CA LEU A 118 -14.48 7.73 -13.58
C LEU A 118 -13.37 8.11 -14.57
N LYS A 119 -13.70 8.23 -15.86
CA LYS A 119 -12.73 8.62 -16.89
C LYS A 119 -12.12 9.99 -16.61
N GLU A 120 -12.95 10.99 -16.29
CA GLU A 120 -12.50 12.34 -15.96
C GLU A 120 -11.63 12.36 -14.69
N TYR A 121 -12.09 11.67 -13.66
CA TYR A 121 -11.38 11.64 -12.36
C TYR A 121 -10.01 10.97 -12.49
N PHE A 122 -9.95 9.81 -13.15
CA PHE A 122 -8.70 9.07 -13.33
C PHE A 122 -7.72 9.80 -14.24
N GLU A 123 -8.18 10.45 -15.30
CA GLU A 123 -7.31 11.28 -16.14
C GLU A 123 -6.76 12.50 -15.39
N LYS A 124 -7.60 13.18 -14.60
CA LYS A 124 -7.18 14.33 -13.76
C LYS A 124 -6.06 13.97 -12.78
N TYR A 125 -6.10 12.79 -12.19
CA TYR A 125 -5.15 12.34 -11.17
C TYR A 125 -4.20 11.25 -11.65
N LYS A 126 -4.06 11.07 -12.95
CA LYS A 126 -3.30 10.00 -13.61
C LYS A 126 -1.92 9.78 -13.01
N ASP A 127 -1.12 10.83 -12.87
CA ASP A 127 0.26 10.73 -12.39
C ASP A 127 0.32 10.28 -10.91
N LYS A 128 -0.59 10.78 -10.08
CA LYS A 128 -0.71 10.35 -8.69
C LYS A 128 -1.13 8.89 -8.58
N ILE A 129 -2.15 8.48 -9.36
CA ILE A 129 -2.65 7.10 -9.39
C ILE A 129 -1.55 6.13 -9.86
N LYS A 130 -0.76 6.52 -10.86
CA LYS A 130 0.34 5.69 -11.39
C LYS A 130 1.49 5.50 -10.41
N THR A 131 1.67 6.38 -9.45
CA THR A 131 2.81 6.34 -8.52
C THR A 131 2.44 5.97 -7.10
N ALA A 132 1.19 6.17 -6.68
CA ALA A 132 0.77 5.95 -5.31
C ALA A 132 0.99 4.51 -4.82
N PRO A 133 1.44 4.32 -3.56
CA PRO A 133 1.44 3.02 -2.91
C PRO A 133 0.03 2.66 -2.43
N ALA A 134 -0.25 1.37 -2.25
CA ALA A 134 -1.51 0.93 -1.64
C ALA A 134 -1.47 0.93 -0.10
N ALA A 135 -0.28 0.93 0.49
CA ALA A 135 -0.08 0.95 1.94
C ALA A 135 1.32 1.46 2.28
N LYS A 136 1.53 1.88 3.54
CA LYS A 136 2.87 2.24 4.05
C LYS A 136 3.74 1.02 4.36
N LEU A 137 3.18 -0.03 4.96
CA LEU A 137 3.93 -1.16 5.52
C LEU A 137 3.36 -2.54 5.15
N MET A 138 2.24 -2.58 4.43
CA MET A 138 1.52 -3.83 4.18
C MET A 138 1.75 -4.30 2.72
N HIS A 139 0.72 -4.86 2.09
CA HIS A 139 0.74 -5.27 0.68
C HIS A 139 0.85 -4.06 -0.25
N HIS A 140 1.50 -4.25 -1.40
CA HIS A 140 1.65 -3.23 -2.44
C HIS A 140 2.22 -1.90 -1.95
N ASN A 141 3.18 -1.94 -1.01
CA ASN A 141 3.87 -0.78 -0.42
C ASN A 141 5.07 -0.33 -1.28
N TYR A 142 4.82 -0.06 -2.56
CA TYR A 142 5.82 0.34 -3.55
C TYR A 142 5.24 1.31 -4.59
N ILE A 143 6.10 1.91 -5.42
CA ILE A 143 5.68 2.83 -6.49
C ILE A 143 4.74 2.11 -7.47
N GLY A 144 3.51 2.61 -7.60
CA GLY A 144 2.46 2.01 -8.41
C GLY A 144 1.70 0.87 -7.73
N GLY A 145 1.91 0.67 -6.43
CA GLY A 145 1.24 -0.38 -5.66
C GLY A 145 -0.28 -0.25 -5.65
N LEU A 146 -0.81 0.97 -5.52
CA LEU A 146 -2.25 1.23 -5.60
C LEU A 146 -2.82 0.83 -6.96
N LEU A 147 -2.07 1.11 -8.04
CA LEU A 147 -2.48 0.78 -9.41
C LEU A 147 -2.60 -0.73 -9.61
N VAL A 148 -1.63 -1.51 -9.11
CA VAL A 148 -1.67 -2.98 -9.14
C VAL A 148 -2.84 -3.50 -8.33
N HIS A 149 -2.96 -3.07 -7.06
CA HIS A 149 -4.03 -3.46 -6.15
C HIS A 149 -5.42 -3.23 -6.77
N THR A 150 -5.68 -2.02 -7.26
CA THR A 150 -6.96 -1.67 -7.89
C THR A 150 -7.26 -2.52 -9.12
N THR A 151 -6.24 -2.78 -9.96
CA THR A 151 -6.38 -3.65 -11.14
C THR A 151 -6.70 -5.10 -10.75
N GLU A 152 -6.05 -5.63 -9.73
CA GLU A 152 -6.36 -6.95 -9.18
C GLU A 152 -7.79 -7.02 -8.64
N CYS A 153 -8.24 -6.00 -7.89
CA CYS A 153 -9.61 -5.92 -7.42
C CYS A 153 -10.63 -5.96 -8.57
N LEU A 154 -10.37 -5.25 -9.66
CA LEU A 154 -11.24 -5.28 -10.85
C LEU A 154 -11.27 -6.67 -11.52
N LYS A 155 -10.13 -7.34 -11.63
CA LYS A 155 -10.05 -8.73 -12.14
C LYS A 155 -10.81 -9.70 -11.26
N PHE A 156 -10.60 -9.65 -9.94
CA PHE A 156 -11.31 -10.51 -8.99
C PHE A 156 -12.82 -10.23 -9.00
N ALA A 157 -13.23 -8.96 -9.13
CA ALA A 157 -14.63 -8.59 -9.27
C ALA A 157 -15.26 -9.27 -10.50
N GLU A 158 -14.62 -9.18 -11.65
CA GLU A 158 -15.12 -9.76 -12.90
C GLU A 158 -15.31 -11.27 -12.77
N ILE A 159 -14.27 -11.99 -12.31
CA ILE A 159 -14.31 -13.45 -12.14
C ILE A 159 -15.41 -13.86 -11.15
N ASN A 160 -15.51 -13.19 -10.01
CA ASN A 160 -16.51 -13.55 -9.00
C ASN A 160 -17.93 -13.26 -9.49
N MET A 161 -18.18 -12.10 -10.12
CA MET A 161 -19.50 -11.79 -10.67
C MET A 161 -19.95 -12.76 -11.78
N ASP A 162 -19.01 -13.29 -12.56
CA ASP A 162 -19.31 -14.28 -13.60
C ASP A 162 -19.65 -15.65 -13.00
N ALA A 163 -19.01 -16.01 -11.90
CA ALA A 163 -19.22 -17.28 -11.21
C ALA A 163 -20.46 -17.34 -10.30
N MET A 164 -21.00 -16.18 -9.90
CA MET A 164 -22.17 -16.11 -9.00
C MET A 164 -23.49 -16.30 -9.73
N ASP A 165 -24.42 -17.05 -9.12
CA ASP A 165 -25.83 -17.08 -9.54
C ASP A 165 -26.53 -15.75 -9.24
N TYR A 166 -26.21 -15.13 -8.11
CA TYR A 166 -26.60 -13.74 -7.79
C TYR A 166 -25.97 -12.77 -8.79
N LYS A 167 -26.77 -11.87 -9.33
CA LYS A 167 -26.31 -10.90 -10.33
C LYS A 167 -26.23 -9.49 -9.74
N PRO A 168 -25.06 -9.12 -9.17
CA PRO A 168 -24.85 -7.78 -8.64
C PRO A 168 -24.85 -6.74 -9.75
N ASN A 169 -25.04 -5.48 -9.36
CA ASN A 169 -24.88 -4.37 -10.29
C ASN A 169 -23.40 -4.20 -10.68
N ARG A 170 -23.03 -4.68 -11.87
CA ARG A 170 -21.64 -4.69 -12.36
C ARG A 170 -21.04 -3.29 -12.43
N ASP A 171 -21.83 -2.28 -12.84
CA ASP A 171 -21.36 -0.90 -12.91
C ASP A 171 -20.90 -0.38 -11.56
N ASN A 172 -21.73 -0.62 -10.53
CA ASN A 172 -21.42 -0.19 -9.16
C ASN A 172 -20.22 -0.95 -8.60
N ILE A 173 -20.10 -2.25 -8.86
CA ILE A 173 -18.96 -3.07 -8.41
C ILE A 173 -17.66 -2.59 -9.04
N TYR A 174 -17.61 -2.39 -10.37
CA TYR A 174 -16.42 -1.86 -11.03
C TYR A 174 -16.03 -0.48 -10.50
N ALA A 175 -17.01 0.41 -10.30
CA ALA A 175 -16.76 1.73 -9.76
C ALA A 175 -16.27 1.68 -8.31
N ALA A 176 -16.85 0.81 -7.48
CA ALA A 176 -16.42 0.63 -6.10
C ALA A 176 -14.98 0.06 -6.04
N CYS A 177 -14.65 -0.95 -6.85
CA CYS A 177 -13.27 -1.46 -6.96
C CYS A 177 -12.28 -0.37 -7.39
N ALA A 178 -12.68 0.52 -8.33
CA ALA A 178 -11.80 1.59 -8.79
C ALA A 178 -11.60 2.69 -7.74
N LEU A 179 -12.58 2.93 -6.87
CA LEU A 179 -12.62 4.11 -5.98
C LEU A 179 -12.44 3.80 -4.49
N HIS A 180 -12.50 2.52 -4.03
CA HIS A 180 -12.48 2.21 -2.59
C HIS A 180 -11.25 2.80 -1.89
N ASP A 181 -10.13 2.75 -2.55
CA ASP A 181 -8.81 3.17 -2.06
C ASP A 181 -8.31 4.49 -2.69
N ILE A 182 -9.12 5.16 -3.50
CA ILE A 182 -8.66 6.31 -4.29
C ILE A 182 -8.11 7.46 -3.43
N GLY A 183 -8.58 7.61 -2.20
CA GLY A 183 -8.08 8.62 -1.26
C GLY A 183 -6.59 8.43 -0.91
N LYS A 184 -6.03 7.25 -1.09
CA LYS A 184 -4.60 6.94 -0.85
C LYS A 184 -3.65 7.77 -1.72
N ILE A 185 -4.10 8.27 -2.88
CA ILE A 185 -3.30 9.20 -3.71
C ILE A 185 -3.04 10.56 -3.04
N PHE A 186 -3.74 10.84 -1.94
CA PHE A 186 -3.57 12.03 -1.11
C PHE A 186 -3.11 11.68 0.31
N GLU A 187 -3.49 10.49 0.83
CA GLU A 187 -3.13 10.05 2.17
C GLU A 187 -1.65 9.74 2.31
N TYR A 188 -1.02 9.28 1.21
CA TYR A 188 0.40 8.93 1.21
C TYR A 188 1.22 9.86 0.33
N THR A 189 2.44 10.12 0.79
CA THR A 189 3.54 10.63 -0.03
C THR A 189 4.50 9.51 -0.35
N ILE A 190 5.11 9.53 -1.52
CA ILE A 190 6.15 8.58 -1.92
C ILE A 190 7.30 9.33 -2.59
N ASP A 191 8.50 9.11 -2.10
CA ASP A 191 9.71 9.60 -2.72
C ASP A 191 10.09 8.65 -3.87
N LEU A 192 10.07 9.15 -5.10
CA LEU A 192 10.32 8.35 -6.30
C LEU A 192 11.79 7.94 -6.47
N GLU A 193 12.72 8.60 -5.75
CA GLU A 193 14.14 8.26 -5.79
C GLU A 193 14.50 7.17 -4.77
N THR A 194 13.90 7.25 -3.58
CA THR A 194 14.20 6.34 -2.48
C THR A 194 13.15 5.24 -2.26
N GLY A 195 11.94 5.41 -2.81
CA GLY A 195 10.81 4.53 -2.55
C GLY A 195 10.23 4.66 -1.14
N LEU A 196 10.67 5.64 -0.35
CA LEU A 196 10.15 5.85 1.01
C LEU A 196 8.72 6.38 0.95
N ILE A 197 7.86 5.77 1.77
CA ILE A 197 6.45 6.09 1.88
C ILE A 197 6.19 6.70 3.24
N ASP A 198 5.48 7.84 3.27
CA ASP A 198 5.01 8.45 4.49
C ASP A 198 3.56 8.93 4.36
N TYR A 199 2.97 9.36 5.47
CA TYR A 199 1.64 9.96 5.47
C TYR A 199 1.72 11.45 5.12
N ASP A 200 0.72 11.93 4.39
CA ASP A 200 0.48 13.36 4.23
C ASP A 200 -0.33 13.88 5.43
N GLU A 201 0.31 14.67 6.28
CA GLU A 201 -0.30 15.19 7.50
C GLU A 201 -1.46 16.17 7.19
N SER A 202 -1.40 16.91 6.07
CA SER A 202 -2.49 17.82 5.68
C SER A 202 -3.75 17.05 5.33
N PHE A 203 -3.63 15.92 4.64
CA PHE A 203 -4.76 15.06 4.32
C PHE A 203 -5.45 14.51 5.58
N ARG A 204 -4.67 14.11 6.58
CA ARG A 204 -5.19 13.61 7.86
C ARG A 204 -6.00 14.65 8.63
N HIS A 205 -5.62 15.92 8.53
CA HIS A 205 -6.39 17.01 9.14
C HIS A 205 -7.73 17.25 8.46
N GLU A 206 -7.81 17.03 7.15
CA GLU A 206 -9.03 17.27 6.37
C GLU A 206 -9.96 16.05 6.34
N TRP A 207 -9.43 14.85 6.12
CA TRP A 207 -10.22 13.67 5.76
C TRP A 207 -10.17 12.53 6.75
N LEU A 208 -9.24 12.49 7.67
CA LEU A 208 -8.96 11.39 8.59
C LEU A 208 -8.54 10.08 7.89
N THR A 209 -9.27 9.61 6.85
CA THR A 209 -8.99 8.37 6.12
C THR A 209 -9.31 8.46 4.63
N HIS A 210 -8.62 7.61 3.81
CA HIS A 210 -8.93 7.45 2.38
C HIS A 210 -10.37 6.96 2.12
N SER A 211 -10.93 6.13 3.03
CA SER A 211 -12.31 5.62 2.90
C SER A 211 -13.32 6.74 3.00
N GLN A 212 -13.13 7.68 3.93
CA GLN A 212 -14.02 8.85 4.07
C GLN A 212 -13.94 9.76 2.84
N TYR A 213 -12.74 9.93 2.29
CA TYR A 213 -12.56 10.67 1.04
C TYR A 213 -13.32 10.00 -0.12
N GLY A 214 -13.10 8.71 -0.38
CA GLY A 214 -13.77 7.96 -1.44
C GLY A 214 -15.29 7.95 -1.29
N PHE A 215 -15.77 7.72 -0.08
CA PHE A 215 -17.20 7.83 0.26
C PHE A 215 -17.77 9.22 -0.10
N SER A 216 -17.09 10.28 0.32
CA SER A 216 -17.55 11.64 0.17
C SER A 216 -17.66 12.07 -1.31
N ILE A 217 -16.68 11.75 -2.14
CA ILE A 217 -16.72 12.09 -3.57
C ILE A 217 -17.86 11.36 -4.29
N CYS A 218 -18.11 10.08 -3.96
CA CYS A 218 -19.23 9.34 -4.54
C CYS A 218 -20.59 9.90 -4.10
N MET A 219 -20.74 10.25 -2.81
CA MET A 219 -21.95 10.88 -2.32
C MET A 219 -22.23 12.23 -2.99
N THR A 220 -21.21 13.06 -3.16
CA THR A 220 -21.32 14.37 -3.82
C THR A 220 -21.75 14.24 -5.28
N GLN A 221 -21.32 13.19 -5.97
CA GLN A 221 -21.72 12.89 -7.35
C GLN A 221 -23.08 12.19 -7.46
N GLY A 222 -23.67 11.78 -6.33
CA GLY A 222 -24.95 11.08 -6.27
C GLY A 222 -24.86 9.55 -6.49
N PHE A 223 -23.67 8.97 -6.45
CA PHE A 223 -23.43 7.52 -6.58
C PHE A 223 -23.51 6.80 -5.23
N LYS A 224 -24.70 6.82 -4.61
CA LYS A 224 -24.93 6.36 -3.24
C LYS A 224 -24.57 4.89 -3.01
N GLU A 225 -24.87 4.01 -3.96
CA GLU A 225 -24.59 2.58 -3.81
C GLU A 225 -23.07 2.30 -3.88
N VAL A 226 -22.36 3.00 -4.77
CA VAL A 226 -20.88 2.95 -4.80
C VAL A 226 -20.29 3.47 -3.48
N ALA A 227 -20.83 4.59 -2.96
CA ALA A 227 -20.40 5.15 -1.69
C ALA A 227 -20.58 4.16 -0.52
N LYS A 228 -21.74 3.45 -0.43
CA LYS A 228 -21.97 2.41 0.58
C LYS A 228 -20.91 1.30 0.51
N MET A 229 -20.59 0.81 -0.68
CA MET A 229 -19.57 -0.21 -0.89
C MET A 229 -18.20 0.25 -0.39
N ILE A 230 -17.83 1.51 -0.72
CA ILE A 230 -16.59 2.12 -0.20
C ILE A 230 -16.63 2.22 1.33
N ALA A 231 -17.77 2.60 1.91
CA ALA A 231 -17.94 2.71 3.35
C ALA A 231 -17.76 1.37 4.09
N ALA A 232 -18.01 0.24 3.42
CA ALA A 232 -17.96 -1.11 3.99
C ALA A 232 -16.66 -1.88 3.68
N HIS A 233 -15.80 -1.42 2.75
CA HIS A 233 -14.72 -2.25 2.20
C HIS A 233 -13.71 -2.74 3.26
N HIS A 234 -13.47 -2.02 4.34
CA HIS A 234 -12.65 -2.49 5.46
C HIS A 234 -13.31 -3.59 6.29
N GLY A 235 -14.61 -3.85 6.13
CA GLY A 235 -15.34 -4.94 6.75
C GLY A 235 -15.82 -4.66 8.16
N ARG A 236 -14.98 -4.14 9.07
CA ARG A 236 -15.32 -3.87 10.47
C ARG A 236 -15.01 -2.45 10.89
N ALA A 237 -15.83 -1.90 11.78
CA ALA A 237 -15.60 -0.56 12.34
C ALA A 237 -14.24 -0.46 13.04
N GLU A 238 -13.81 -1.50 13.74
CA GLU A 238 -12.49 -1.57 14.40
C GLU A 238 -11.31 -1.52 13.42
N TRP A 239 -11.55 -1.81 12.13
CA TRP A 239 -10.56 -1.72 11.03
C TRP A 239 -10.73 -0.46 10.20
N GLY A 240 -11.65 0.44 10.60
CA GLY A 240 -11.89 1.71 9.94
C GLY A 240 -13.04 1.71 8.92
N ALA A 241 -13.88 0.67 8.87
CA ALA A 241 -15.08 0.69 8.07
C ALA A 241 -16.08 1.74 8.61
N ILE A 242 -16.72 2.47 7.70
CA ILE A 242 -17.80 3.40 8.02
C ILE A 242 -19.10 2.60 8.24
N ILE A 243 -19.31 1.54 7.44
CA ILE A 243 -20.37 0.55 7.60
C ILE A 243 -19.75 -0.76 8.07
N ASP A 244 -20.19 -1.27 9.22
CA ASP A 244 -19.69 -2.53 9.79
C ASP A 244 -20.44 -3.73 9.21
N LEU A 245 -19.72 -4.67 8.58
CA LEU A 245 -20.32 -5.88 7.98
C LEU A 245 -20.85 -6.90 8.99
N ASN A 246 -20.68 -6.68 10.30
CA ASN A 246 -21.36 -7.47 11.32
C ASN A 246 -22.82 -7.05 11.55
N GLU A 247 -23.26 -5.93 10.98
CA GLU A 247 -24.67 -5.55 10.97
C GLU A 247 -25.48 -6.59 10.18
N ARG A 248 -26.76 -6.73 10.55
CA ARG A 248 -27.67 -7.66 9.88
C ARG A 248 -28.32 -7.00 8.67
N ASP A 249 -28.72 -7.83 7.70
CA ASP A 249 -29.51 -7.44 6.53
C ASP A 249 -28.82 -6.41 5.61
N LEU A 250 -27.49 -6.56 5.46
CA LEU A 250 -26.72 -5.77 4.51
C LEU A 250 -26.78 -6.35 3.09
N GLU A 251 -26.68 -5.48 2.10
CA GLU A 251 -26.64 -5.87 0.70
C GLU A 251 -25.39 -6.73 0.39
N PRO A 252 -25.53 -7.84 -0.40
CA PRO A 252 -24.41 -8.75 -0.71
C PRO A 252 -23.19 -8.08 -1.35
N GLU A 253 -23.42 -6.99 -2.10
CA GLU A 253 -22.35 -6.23 -2.75
C GLU A 253 -21.35 -5.61 -1.76
N LEU A 254 -21.79 -5.28 -0.54
CA LEU A 254 -20.91 -4.75 0.50
C LEU A 254 -19.89 -5.78 0.96
N TYR A 255 -20.35 -7.05 1.12
CA TYR A 255 -19.45 -8.16 1.42
C TYR A 255 -18.51 -8.48 0.25
N LEU A 256 -19.03 -8.40 -0.99
CA LEU A 256 -18.25 -8.71 -2.18
C LEU A 256 -17.04 -7.77 -2.31
N ILE A 257 -17.20 -6.46 -2.13
CA ILE A 257 -16.10 -5.49 -2.18
C ILE A 257 -15.07 -5.78 -1.09
N HIS A 258 -15.50 -6.02 0.14
CA HIS A 258 -14.60 -6.38 1.24
C HIS A 258 -13.78 -7.64 0.94
N LEU A 259 -14.41 -8.70 0.40
CA LEU A 259 -13.72 -9.95 0.07
C LEU A 259 -12.72 -9.75 -1.07
N ILE A 260 -13.07 -8.98 -2.10
CA ILE A 260 -12.20 -8.68 -3.24
C ILE A 260 -10.96 -7.90 -2.79
N ASP A 261 -11.14 -6.87 -1.98
CA ASP A 261 -10.03 -6.10 -1.39
C ASP A 261 -9.10 -7.01 -0.58
N ASN A 262 -9.66 -7.82 0.32
CA ASN A 262 -8.88 -8.79 1.10
C ASN A 262 -8.14 -9.82 0.24
N MET A 263 -8.72 -10.29 -0.85
CA MET A 263 -8.05 -11.21 -1.77
C MET A 263 -6.79 -10.56 -2.34
N SER A 264 -6.88 -9.37 -2.93
CA SER A 264 -5.70 -8.67 -3.45
C SER A 264 -4.68 -8.37 -2.33
N ALA A 265 -5.13 -7.90 -1.17
CA ALA A 265 -4.27 -7.64 -0.02
C ALA A 265 -3.50 -8.87 0.48
N LYS A 266 -4.07 -10.07 0.40
CA LYS A 266 -3.43 -11.31 0.85
C LYS A 266 -2.55 -11.92 -0.23
N PHE A 267 -3.02 -11.99 -1.48
CA PHE A 267 -2.26 -12.56 -2.58
C PHE A 267 -1.10 -11.67 -3.02
N GLY A 268 -1.22 -10.35 -2.95
CA GLY A 268 -0.13 -9.42 -3.22
C GLY A 268 1.11 -9.64 -2.33
N LYS A 269 0.93 -10.13 -1.08
CA LYS A 269 2.04 -10.53 -0.21
C LYS A 269 2.75 -11.81 -0.68
N ILE A 270 1.98 -12.75 -1.22
CA ILE A 270 2.50 -14.03 -1.73
C ILE A 270 3.30 -13.77 -3.01
N ASN A 271 2.76 -12.94 -3.89
CA ASN A 271 3.41 -12.63 -5.17
C ASN A 271 4.74 -11.88 -4.99
N ALA A 272 4.87 -10.97 -4.02
CA ALA A 272 6.13 -10.30 -3.73
C ALA A 272 7.25 -11.30 -3.33
N SER A 273 6.89 -12.37 -2.61
CA SER A 273 7.85 -13.41 -2.22
C SER A 273 8.12 -14.46 -3.31
N MET A 274 7.23 -14.63 -4.28
CA MET A 274 7.37 -15.59 -5.39
C MET A 274 8.13 -15.01 -6.60
N LEU A 275 8.19 -13.70 -6.75
CA LEU A 275 8.93 -13.02 -7.83
C LEU A 275 10.44 -12.99 -7.60
N GLU A 276 10.92 -13.54 -6.49
CA GLU A 276 12.34 -13.62 -6.10
C GLU A 276 12.97 -15.00 -6.36
N GLY A 277 12.29 -15.87 -7.13
CA GLY A 277 12.80 -17.18 -7.55
C GLY A 277 13.58 -17.12 -8.86
#